data_460f381e05eb05b3e94859009ea5b2b9
#
_entry.id   460f381e05eb05b3e94859009ea5b2b9
#
_cell.length_a   1.000
_cell.length_b   1.000
_cell.length_c   1.000
_cell.angle_alpha   90.00
_cell.angle_beta   90.00
_cell.angle_gamma   90.00
#
_symmetry.space_group_name_H-M   'P 1'
#
loop_
_entity.id
_entity.type
_entity.pdbx_description
1 polymer ?
#
loop_
_entity_poly.entity_id
_entity_poly.type
_entity_poly.pdbx_seq_one_letter_code
_entity_poly.pdbx_strand_id
1 'polypeptide(L)'
;MKRNLLIVLLTLICQCVFSQLFAQQLDTIALTKPDKSGGKPLMAALNERHSSRQFSSQELSAAQLSNLLWAATGVNRPESGKRTAPTARNFQDMDVFVFTAQGVYRYDAAKHILVSIIQGDHREATGMQDFVQNGALN
;
A
#
# COMPACT_ATOMS: atom_id res chain seq x y z
N MET A 1 -30.98 -35.71 -28.63
CA MET A 1 -29.75 -34.97 -29.01
C MET A 1 -29.87 -33.48 -28.71
N LYS A 2 -30.89 -32.74 -29.17
CA LYS A 2 -31.01 -31.27 -28.96
C LYS A 2 -31.06 -30.84 -27.48
N ARG A 3 -31.74 -31.59 -26.60
CA ARG A 3 -31.86 -31.29 -25.16
C ARG A 3 -30.52 -31.41 -24.41
N ASN A 4 -29.70 -32.39 -24.74
CA ASN A 4 -28.38 -32.57 -24.10
C ASN A 4 -27.37 -31.52 -24.59
N LEU A 5 -27.48 -31.10 -25.86
CA LEU A 5 -26.66 -30.02 -26.40
C LEU A 5 -26.96 -28.68 -25.71
N LEU A 6 -28.25 -28.41 -25.43
CA LEU A 6 -28.66 -27.20 -24.74
C LEU A 6 -28.12 -27.14 -23.30
N ILE A 7 -28.13 -28.27 -22.59
CA ILE A 7 -27.58 -28.38 -21.22
C ILE A 7 -26.07 -28.13 -21.21
N VAL A 8 -25.34 -28.73 -22.15
CA VAL A 8 -23.90 -28.52 -22.29
C VAL A 8 -23.55 -27.04 -22.61
N LEU A 9 -24.35 -26.42 -23.44
CA LEU A 9 -24.17 -24.99 -23.78
C LEU A 9 -24.42 -24.09 -22.57
N LEU A 10 -25.47 -24.35 -21.79
CA LEU A 10 -25.80 -23.61 -20.56
C LEU A 10 -24.73 -23.79 -19.49
N THR A 11 -24.16 -24.97 -19.33
CA THR A 11 -23.07 -25.19 -18.35
C THR A 11 -21.79 -24.49 -18.75
N LEU A 12 -21.44 -24.46 -20.04
CA LEU A 12 -20.29 -23.71 -20.56
C LEU A 12 -20.45 -22.21 -20.36
N ILE A 13 -21.63 -21.67 -20.64
CA ILE A 13 -21.92 -20.22 -20.42
C ILE A 13 -21.85 -19.90 -18.92
N CYS A 14 -22.39 -20.74 -18.05
CA CYS A 14 -22.35 -20.57 -16.61
C CYS A 14 -20.90 -20.57 -16.08
N GLN A 15 -20.03 -21.47 -16.59
CA GLN A 15 -18.62 -21.49 -16.23
C GLN A 15 -17.85 -20.25 -16.71
N CYS A 16 -18.15 -19.74 -17.92
CA CYS A 16 -17.54 -18.50 -18.41
C CYS A 16 -17.96 -17.29 -17.58
N VAL A 17 -19.21 -17.17 -17.18
CA VAL A 17 -19.71 -16.07 -16.34
C VAL A 17 -19.12 -16.17 -14.94
N PHE A 18 -19.00 -17.38 -14.38
CA PHE A 18 -18.46 -17.59 -13.05
C PHE A 18 -16.96 -17.28 -12.97
N SER A 19 -16.19 -17.55 -14.01
CA SER A 19 -14.76 -17.22 -14.05
C SER A 19 -14.48 -15.72 -14.16
N GLN A 20 -15.39 -14.94 -14.72
CA GLN A 20 -15.26 -13.48 -14.78
C GLN A 20 -15.57 -12.79 -13.45
N LEU A 21 -16.41 -13.40 -12.59
CA LEU A 21 -16.73 -12.86 -11.26
C LEU A 21 -15.53 -12.92 -10.28
N PHE A 22 -14.54 -13.78 -10.54
CA PHE A 22 -13.39 -13.94 -9.65
C PHE A 22 -12.12 -13.20 -10.12
N ALA A 23 -12.15 -12.57 -11.30
CA ALA A 23 -11.10 -11.67 -11.73
C ALA A 23 -11.28 -10.30 -11.07
N GLN A 24 -11.16 -10.24 -9.75
CA GLN A 24 -11.10 -8.98 -9.01
C GLN A 24 -9.77 -8.32 -9.37
N GLN A 25 -9.82 -7.45 -10.38
CA GLN A 25 -8.66 -6.63 -10.73
C GLN A 25 -8.41 -5.72 -9.52
N LEU A 26 -7.33 -5.97 -8.80
CA LEU A 26 -6.91 -5.12 -7.70
C LEU A 26 -6.60 -3.73 -8.27
N ASP A 27 -7.37 -2.73 -7.87
CA ASP A 27 -7.11 -1.36 -8.23
C ASP A 27 -5.73 -0.94 -7.74
N THR A 28 -5.01 -0.23 -8.57
CA THR A 28 -3.67 0.27 -8.24
C THR A 28 -3.64 1.79 -8.29
N ILE A 29 -2.98 2.40 -7.33
CA ILE A 29 -2.73 3.83 -7.29
C ILE A 29 -1.26 4.07 -7.61
N ALA A 30 -0.97 4.73 -8.72
CA ALA A 30 0.38 5.16 -9.06
C ALA A 30 0.82 6.27 -8.10
N LEU A 31 1.96 6.10 -7.45
CA LEU A 31 2.55 7.13 -6.62
C LEU A 31 3.35 8.11 -7.46
N THR A 32 3.45 9.35 -6.99
CA THR A 32 4.32 10.35 -7.60
C THR A 32 5.78 9.93 -7.44
N LYS A 33 6.64 10.39 -8.35
CA LYS A 33 8.09 10.14 -8.22
C LYS A 33 8.59 10.72 -6.90
N PRO A 34 9.31 9.94 -6.06
CA PRO A 34 9.81 10.44 -4.78
C PRO A 34 10.89 11.50 -5.00
N ASP A 35 10.84 12.57 -4.21
CA ASP A 35 11.90 13.56 -4.16
C ASP A 35 13.06 13.02 -3.32
N LYS A 36 14.18 12.75 -3.98
CA LYS A 36 15.40 12.21 -3.36
C LYS A 36 16.42 13.29 -3.02
N SER A 37 16.13 14.54 -3.37
CA SER A 37 17.03 15.68 -3.18
C SER A 37 16.53 16.68 -2.14
N GLY A 38 15.25 16.56 -1.76
CA GLY A 38 14.61 17.44 -0.77
C GLY A 38 14.85 17.00 0.67
N GLY A 39 14.24 17.75 1.57
CA GLY A 39 14.24 17.46 3.00
C GLY A 39 15.18 18.37 3.81
N LYS A 40 15.24 18.12 5.12
CA LYS A 40 16.15 18.81 6.04
C LYS A 40 17.53 18.16 6.07
N PRO A 41 18.61 18.93 6.28
CA PRO A 41 19.89 18.35 6.62
C PRO A 41 19.79 17.39 7.80
N LEU A 42 20.50 16.27 7.75
CA LEU A 42 20.43 15.20 8.76
C LEU A 42 20.60 15.73 10.19
N MET A 43 21.60 16.56 10.44
CA MET A 43 21.87 17.09 11.77
C MET A 43 20.75 18.00 12.28
N ALA A 44 20.13 18.79 11.40
CA ALA A 44 18.97 19.59 11.75
C ALA A 44 17.76 18.70 12.10
N ALA A 45 17.51 17.65 11.33
CA ALA A 45 16.45 16.70 11.60
C ALA A 45 16.66 15.96 12.93
N LEU A 46 17.88 15.56 13.24
CA LEU A 46 18.23 14.93 14.51
C LEU A 46 18.06 15.89 15.70
N ASN A 47 18.45 17.15 15.57
CA ASN A 47 18.32 18.15 16.60
C ASN A 47 16.86 18.48 16.94
N GLU A 48 15.98 18.45 15.94
CA GLU A 48 14.56 18.71 16.10
C GLU A 48 13.74 17.47 16.47
N ARG A 49 14.33 16.28 16.33
CA ARG A 49 13.62 15.04 16.58
C ARG A 49 13.15 14.91 18.05
N HIS A 50 11.86 14.81 18.25
CA HIS A 50 11.23 14.48 19.53
C HIS A 50 10.05 13.54 19.29
N SER A 51 9.57 12.91 20.37
CA SER A 51 8.35 12.11 20.29
C SER A 51 7.14 13.04 20.23
N SER A 52 6.36 12.93 19.17
CA SER A 52 5.06 13.60 19.05
C SER A 52 3.94 12.58 19.21
N ARG A 53 2.89 12.97 19.94
CA ARG A 53 1.67 12.18 20.16
C ARG A 53 0.42 12.97 19.78
N GLN A 54 0.62 14.14 19.20
CA GLN A 54 -0.46 14.95 18.63
C GLN A 54 -0.32 14.93 17.12
N PHE A 55 -1.43 14.65 16.45
CA PHE A 55 -1.49 14.53 14.99
C PHE A 55 -2.41 15.62 14.44
N SER A 56 -2.07 16.10 13.25
CA SER A 56 -2.92 17.02 12.50
C SER A 56 -4.08 16.25 11.86
N SER A 57 -5.22 16.91 11.69
CA SER A 57 -6.32 16.41 10.85
C SER A 57 -6.04 16.55 9.35
N GLN A 58 -4.91 17.16 8.98
CA GLN A 58 -4.53 17.32 7.59
C GLN A 58 -4.03 16.00 7.02
N GLU A 59 -4.62 15.55 5.94
CA GLU A 59 -4.16 14.38 5.19
C GLU A 59 -2.77 14.62 4.57
N LEU A 60 -2.02 13.54 4.41
CA LEU A 60 -0.76 13.58 3.67
C LEU A 60 -1.04 13.84 2.19
N SER A 61 -0.31 14.78 1.59
CA SER A 61 -0.33 14.93 0.14
C SER A 61 0.25 13.69 -0.54
N ALA A 62 -0.12 13.47 -1.81
CA ALA A 62 0.40 12.35 -2.61
C ALA A 62 1.95 12.34 -2.65
N ALA A 63 2.59 13.50 -2.71
CA ALA A 63 4.04 13.62 -2.68
C ALA A 63 4.65 13.23 -1.32
N GLN A 64 4.02 13.64 -0.22
CA GLN A 64 4.46 13.27 1.13
C GLN A 64 4.32 11.77 1.36
N LEU A 65 3.19 11.18 0.97
CA LEU A 65 2.96 9.74 1.06
C LEU A 65 3.98 8.97 0.22
N SER A 66 4.23 9.41 -1.00
CA SER A 66 5.23 8.81 -1.90
C SER A 66 6.64 8.83 -1.28
N ASN A 67 7.06 9.99 -0.77
CA ASN A 67 8.37 10.16 -0.13
C ASN A 67 8.49 9.28 1.11
N LEU A 68 7.46 9.22 1.95
CA LEU A 68 7.41 8.41 3.16
C LEU A 68 7.58 6.92 2.84
N LEU A 69 6.82 6.40 1.89
CA LEU A 69 6.85 4.99 1.50
C LEU A 69 8.20 4.62 0.84
N TRP A 70 8.71 5.52 0.00
CA TRP A 70 10.03 5.30 -0.58
C TRP A 70 11.13 5.32 0.48
N ALA A 71 11.08 6.24 1.43
CA ALA A 71 12.04 6.29 2.53
C ALA A 71 11.98 5.04 3.40
N ALA A 72 10.78 4.50 3.66
CA ALA A 72 10.58 3.32 4.48
C ALA A 72 11.16 2.04 3.85
N THR A 73 10.89 1.79 2.55
CA THR A 73 11.28 0.51 1.91
C THR A 73 11.38 0.59 0.39
N GLY A 74 11.54 1.79 -0.18
CA GLY A 74 11.64 1.98 -1.63
C GLY A 74 12.92 1.38 -2.20
N VAL A 75 12.89 1.07 -3.50
CA VAL A 75 14.07 0.61 -4.22
C VAL A 75 14.99 1.78 -4.48
N ASN A 76 16.19 1.75 -3.89
CA ASN A 76 17.23 2.78 -4.07
C ASN A 76 18.39 2.32 -4.94
N ARG A 77 18.46 1.04 -5.28
CA ARG A 77 19.44 0.41 -6.18
C ARG A 77 18.71 -0.47 -7.20
N PRO A 78 18.18 0.13 -8.27
CA PRO A 78 17.32 -0.58 -9.25
C PRO A 78 17.97 -1.80 -9.89
N GLU A 79 19.27 -1.72 -10.16
CA GLU A 79 20.07 -2.80 -10.79
C GLU A 79 20.15 -4.08 -9.94
N SER A 80 19.97 -3.95 -8.62
CA SER A 80 20.04 -5.09 -7.68
C SER A 80 18.75 -5.29 -6.88
N GLY A 81 17.73 -4.44 -7.09
CA GLY A 81 16.46 -4.47 -6.37
C GLY A 81 16.58 -4.20 -4.87
N LYS A 82 17.74 -3.72 -4.40
CA LYS A 82 17.95 -3.41 -2.98
C LYS A 82 17.18 -2.17 -2.57
N ARG A 83 16.73 -2.20 -1.32
CA ARG A 83 15.84 -1.19 -0.74
C ARG A 83 16.55 -0.24 0.21
N THR A 84 15.88 0.83 0.59
CA THR A 84 16.31 1.78 1.63
C THR A 84 16.43 1.11 2.99
N ALA A 85 15.52 0.19 3.32
CA ALA A 85 15.58 -0.61 4.54
C ALA A 85 16.47 -1.86 4.33
N PRO A 86 17.38 -2.16 5.24
CA PRO A 86 18.18 -3.39 5.19
C PRO A 86 17.32 -4.58 5.62
N THR A 87 17.57 -5.74 5.00
CA THR A 87 17.02 -7.03 5.44
C THR A 87 18.11 -8.08 5.45
N ALA A 88 18.01 -9.07 6.34
CA ALA A 88 18.97 -10.16 6.41
C ALA A 88 19.03 -10.86 5.05
N ARG A 89 20.23 -11.03 4.51
CA ARG A 89 20.48 -11.68 3.21
C ARG A 89 19.63 -11.14 2.05
N ASN A 90 19.09 -9.93 2.18
CA ASN A 90 18.18 -9.30 1.21
C ASN A 90 16.88 -10.10 0.96
N PHE A 91 16.35 -10.78 1.97
CA PHE A 91 15.10 -11.55 1.83
C PHE A 91 13.87 -10.69 1.57
N GLN A 92 13.87 -9.42 1.99
CA GLN A 92 12.80 -8.45 1.76
C GLN A 92 11.41 -8.97 2.21
N ASP A 93 11.40 -9.65 3.34
CA ASP A 93 10.28 -10.37 3.95
C ASP A 93 9.25 -9.50 4.68
N MET A 94 9.44 -8.17 4.64
CA MET A 94 8.52 -7.21 5.24
C MET A 94 7.67 -6.53 4.16
N ASP A 95 6.37 -6.64 4.29
CA ASP A 95 5.39 -5.86 3.52
C ASP A 95 4.95 -4.61 4.29
N VAL A 96 4.74 -3.51 3.56
CA VAL A 96 4.21 -2.26 4.11
C VAL A 96 2.77 -2.09 3.67
N PHE A 97 1.88 -1.95 4.63
CA PHE A 97 0.46 -1.66 4.40
C PHE A 97 0.15 -0.22 4.79
N VAL A 98 -0.69 0.41 4.00
CA VAL A 98 -1.19 1.78 4.21
C VAL A 98 -2.68 1.71 4.47
N PHE A 99 -3.09 2.18 5.63
CA PHE A 99 -4.50 2.29 6.02
C PHE A 99 -4.94 3.73 5.85
N THR A 100 -5.98 3.93 5.04
CA THR A 100 -6.60 5.23 4.81
C THR A 100 -8.10 5.15 5.02
N ALA A 101 -8.80 6.28 5.00
CA ALA A 101 -10.26 6.30 5.04
C ALA A 101 -10.91 5.62 3.81
N GLN A 102 -10.20 5.52 2.69
CA GLN A 102 -10.69 4.94 1.45
C GLN A 102 -10.42 3.44 1.35
N GLY A 103 -9.40 2.92 2.04
CA GLY A 103 -9.06 1.51 1.96
C GLY A 103 -7.72 1.16 2.57
N VAL A 104 -7.40 -0.12 2.48
CA VAL A 104 -6.11 -0.70 2.84
C VAL A 104 -5.36 -1.06 1.57
N TYR A 105 -4.13 -0.64 1.50
CA TYR A 105 -3.27 -0.83 0.34
C TYR A 105 -1.96 -1.47 0.76
N ARG A 106 -1.43 -2.34 -0.10
CA ARG A 106 -0.06 -2.85 0.03
C ARG A 106 0.86 -2.03 -0.88
N TYR A 107 1.97 -1.57 -0.35
CA TYR A 107 2.98 -0.87 -1.14
C TYR A 107 3.85 -1.87 -1.94
N ASP A 108 3.84 -1.73 -3.26
CA ASP A 108 4.77 -2.41 -4.16
C ASP A 108 5.97 -1.50 -4.40
N ALA A 109 7.07 -1.78 -3.73
CA ALA A 109 8.28 -0.96 -3.80
C ALA A 109 8.98 -1.03 -5.17
N ALA A 110 8.85 -2.15 -5.89
CA ALA A 110 9.47 -2.33 -7.20
C ALA A 110 8.80 -1.46 -8.28
N LYS A 111 7.48 -1.36 -8.22
CA LYS A 111 6.69 -0.56 -9.15
C LYS A 111 6.39 0.86 -8.63
N HIS A 112 6.63 1.10 -7.36
CA HIS A 112 6.28 2.33 -6.65
C HIS A 112 4.79 2.67 -6.77
N ILE A 113 3.95 1.71 -6.44
CA ILE A 113 2.48 1.81 -6.48
C ILE A 113 1.86 1.30 -5.19
N LEU A 114 0.63 1.70 -4.95
CA LEU A 114 -0.25 1.10 -3.95
C LEU A 114 -1.19 0.12 -4.63
N VAL A 115 -1.25 -1.11 -4.13
CA VAL A 115 -2.16 -2.16 -4.60
C VAL A 115 -3.30 -2.25 -3.60
N SER A 116 -4.53 -2.03 -4.04
CA SER A 116 -5.72 -2.12 -3.18
C SER A 116 -5.90 -3.55 -2.67
N ILE A 117 -6.09 -3.70 -1.36
CA ILE A 117 -6.38 -4.99 -0.72
C ILE A 117 -7.85 -5.07 -0.34
N ILE A 118 -8.37 -4.01 0.31
CA ILE A 118 -9.76 -3.92 0.72
C ILE A 118 -10.19 -2.45 0.68
N GLN A 119 -11.42 -2.20 0.25
CA GLN A 119 -12.01 -0.86 0.23
C GLN A 119 -12.73 -0.55 1.54
N GLY A 120 -12.85 0.72 1.85
CA GLY A 120 -13.51 1.22 3.06
C GLY A 120 -12.53 1.52 4.19
N ASP A 121 -13.03 2.18 5.22
CA ASP A 121 -12.22 2.58 6.37
C ASP A 121 -11.99 1.41 7.34
N HIS A 122 -10.76 0.96 7.39
CA HIS A 122 -10.33 -0.14 8.26
C HIS A 122 -9.18 0.30 9.20
N ARG A 123 -9.02 1.61 9.43
CA ARG A 123 -7.94 2.14 10.27
C ARG A 123 -7.99 1.60 11.70
N GLU A 124 -9.17 1.27 12.22
CA GLU A 124 -9.32 0.64 13.53
C GLU A 124 -8.60 -0.72 13.65
N ALA A 125 -8.41 -1.44 12.53
CA ALA A 125 -7.72 -2.73 12.54
C ALA A 125 -6.21 -2.60 12.84
N THR A 126 -5.64 -1.40 12.78
CA THR A 126 -4.24 -1.16 13.16
C THR A 126 -4.01 -1.27 14.66
N GLY A 127 -5.09 -1.38 15.42
CA GLY A 127 -5.08 -1.53 16.88
C GLY A 127 -4.95 -0.19 17.61
N MET A 128 -5.52 -0.15 18.79
CA MET A 128 -5.29 0.95 19.74
C MET A 128 -3.99 0.67 20.49
N GLN A 129 -2.99 1.47 20.23
CA GLN A 129 -1.81 1.50 21.08
C GLN A 129 -1.99 2.65 22.08
N ASP A 130 -1.68 2.41 23.35
CA ASP A 130 -1.90 3.38 24.45
C ASP A 130 -1.26 4.76 24.21
N PHE A 131 -0.26 4.81 23.32
CA PHE A 131 0.46 6.03 22.96
C PHE A 131 0.02 6.65 21.62
N VAL A 132 -0.83 5.99 20.85
CA VAL A 132 -1.44 6.55 19.64
C VAL A 132 -2.78 7.16 20.01
N GLN A 133 -2.83 8.47 20.05
CA GLN A 133 -4.07 9.17 20.36
C GLN A 133 -5.10 8.98 19.24
N ASN A 134 -6.38 9.00 19.61
CA ASN A 134 -7.52 8.87 18.68
C ASN A 134 -7.46 9.83 17.48
N GLY A 135 -6.71 10.93 17.58
CA GLY A 135 -6.47 11.85 16.48
C GLY A 135 -5.63 11.30 15.30
N ALA A 136 -4.90 10.21 15.52
CA ALA A 136 -4.16 9.54 14.43
C ALA A 136 -5.06 8.61 13.59
N LEU A 137 -6.25 8.30 14.10
CA LEU A 137 -7.22 7.42 13.44
C LEU A 137 -8.39 8.19 12.80
N ASN A 138 -8.39 9.52 12.92
CA ASN A 138 -9.42 10.41 12.34
C ASN A 138 -8.97 11.04 11.04
#